data_363e1e87008c964e89b9610bba3a2760
#
_entry.id   363e1e87008c964e89b9610bba3a2760
#
_cell.length_a   1.000
_cell.length_b   1.000
_cell.length_c   1.000
_cell.angle_alpha   90.00
_cell.angle_beta   90.00
_cell.angle_gamma   90.00
#
_symmetry.space_group_name_H-M   'P 1'
#
loop_
_entity.id
_entity.type
_entity.pdbx_description
1 polymer ?
#
loop_
_entity_poly.entity_id
_entity_poly.type
_entity_poly.pdbx_seq_one_letter_code
_entity_poly.pdbx_strand_id
1 'polypeptide(L)'
;MVKLNKIYTRTGDDGTTGLVDGSRVSKTDARLHAIGEVDETNCALGVAIQALAADEGDTPLVAELRRIQNDMFDLGADIATPGESFDPSPMELRVVSSQVEWLEAAIDAANEQLPPLTSFILPGGSLAAAHMHMARVISRRACACSAMARS
;
A
#
# COMPACT_ATOMS: atom_id res chain seq x y z
N MET A 1 3.33 -22.79 1.44
CA MET A 1 2.15 -22.29 2.18
C MET A 1 2.59 -21.97 3.60
N VAL A 2 2.52 -20.73 4.01
CA VAL A 2 2.84 -20.30 5.38
C VAL A 2 1.74 -20.82 6.31
N LYS A 3 2.12 -21.58 7.36
CA LYS A 3 1.20 -22.00 8.41
C LYS A 3 1.43 -21.12 9.64
N LEU A 4 0.48 -20.25 9.94
CA LEU A 4 0.49 -19.41 11.14
C LEU A 4 -0.13 -20.17 12.31
N ASN A 5 0.61 -21.12 12.87
CA ASN A 5 0.15 -21.94 14.00
C ASN A 5 0.21 -21.19 15.34
N LYS A 6 1.01 -20.11 15.41
CA LYS A 6 1.16 -19.24 16.58
C LYS A 6 1.23 -17.78 16.12
N ILE A 7 0.54 -16.91 16.83
CA ILE A 7 0.53 -15.46 16.57
C ILE A 7 1.85 -14.81 17.00
N TYR A 8 2.51 -15.33 18.02
CA TYR A 8 3.80 -14.85 18.51
C TYR A 8 4.86 -15.95 18.44
N THR A 9 6.09 -15.57 18.07
CA THR A 9 7.24 -16.48 17.99
C THR A 9 8.37 -16.07 18.92
N ARG A 10 8.35 -14.85 19.41
CA ARG A 10 9.40 -14.20 20.24
C ARG A 10 10.76 -14.06 19.55
N THR A 11 10.86 -14.39 18.26
CA THR A 11 12.10 -14.32 17.49
C THR A 11 12.59 -12.89 17.22
N GLY A 12 11.73 -11.89 17.47
CA GLY A 12 12.04 -10.48 17.27
C GLY A 12 12.09 -9.67 18.57
N ASP A 13 12.13 -10.32 19.75
CA ASP A 13 12.17 -9.62 21.04
C ASP A 13 13.54 -8.94 21.31
N ASP A 14 14.56 -9.32 20.55
CA ASP A 14 15.89 -8.68 20.52
C ASP A 14 15.92 -7.37 19.72
N GLY A 15 14.80 -6.91 19.16
CA GLY A 15 14.71 -5.70 18.36
C GLY A 15 15.08 -5.90 16.89
N THR A 16 15.23 -7.15 16.43
CA THR A 16 15.48 -7.46 15.00
C THR A 16 14.28 -8.15 14.36
N THR A 17 14.24 -8.17 13.02
CA THR A 17 13.23 -8.89 12.23
C THR A 17 13.85 -9.49 10.98
N GLY A 18 13.21 -10.53 10.41
CA GLY A 18 13.64 -11.18 9.18
C GLY A 18 13.06 -10.51 7.94
N LEU A 19 13.83 -10.44 6.87
CA LEU A 19 13.40 -10.09 5.52
C LEU A 19 13.08 -11.36 4.71
N VAL A 20 12.64 -11.19 3.46
CA VAL A 20 12.22 -12.31 2.58
C VAL A 20 13.36 -13.28 2.30
N ASP A 21 14.60 -12.79 2.15
CA ASP A 21 15.79 -13.59 1.93
C ASP A 21 16.33 -14.29 3.21
N GLY A 22 15.67 -14.08 4.35
CA GLY A 22 16.07 -14.62 5.65
C GLY A 22 17.13 -13.78 6.38
N SER A 23 17.65 -12.72 5.78
CA SER A 23 18.52 -11.75 6.48
C SER A 23 17.76 -11.07 7.62
N ARG A 24 18.49 -10.63 8.64
CA ARG A 24 17.89 -9.93 9.79
C ARG A 24 18.38 -8.50 9.85
N VAL A 25 17.42 -7.60 10.06
CA VAL A 25 17.66 -6.15 10.19
C VAL A 25 17.04 -5.63 11.49
N SER A 26 17.50 -4.45 11.92
CA SER A 26 16.88 -3.76 13.05
C SER A 26 15.42 -3.41 12.72
N LYS A 27 14.53 -3.49 13.70
CA LYS A 27 13.14 -2.99 13.57
C LYS A 27 13.07 -1.47 13.35
N THR A 28 14.17 -0.75 13.58
CA THR A 28 14.30 0.69 13.30
C THR A 28 14.90 0.99 11.93
N ASP A 29 15.14 -0.02 11.10
CA ASP A 29 15.63 0.15 9.74
C ASP A 29 14.62 0.92 8.87
N ALA A 30 15.13 1.79 7.98
CA ALA A 30 14.28 2.59 7.09
C ALA A 30 13.36 1.73 6.20
N ARG A 31 13.81 0.54 5.81
CA ARG A 31 13.04 -0.45 5.06
C ARG A 31 11.82 -0.91 5.84
N LEU A 32 11.96 -1.18 7.15
CA LEU A 32 10.85 -1.58 8.00
C LEU A 32 9.84 -0.45 8.20
N HIS A 33 10.32 0.79 8.31
CA HIS A 33 9.44 1.96 8.33
C HIS A 33 8.64 2.07 7.03
N ALA A 34 9.30 1.91 5.87
CA ALA A 34 8.62 1.95 4.57
C ALA A 34 7.55 0.85 4.44
N ILE A 35 7.85 -0.39 4.85
CA ILE A 35 6.89 -1.50 4.87
C ILE A 35 5.70 -1.14 5.77
N GLY A 36 5.95 -0.61 6.97
CA GLY A 36 4.89 -0.22 7.92
C GLY A 36 3.98 0.89 7.36
N GLU A 37 4.54 1.87 6.68
CA GLU A 37 3.76 2.94 6.05
C GLU A 37 2.89 2.44 4.88
N VAL A 38 3.41 1.48 4.11
CA VAL A 38 2.63 0.81 3.04
C VAL A 38 1.47 0.01 3.65
N ASP A 39 1.72 -0.73 4.71
CA ASP A 39 0.68 -1.49 5.42
C ASP A 39 -0.39 -0.57 6.05
N GLU A 40 0.03 0.55 6.68
CA GLU A 40 -0.90 1.56 7.22
C GLU A 40 -1.76 2.18 6.09
N THR A 41 -1.17 2.46 4.92
CA THR A 41 -1.91 2.93 3.74
C THR A 41 -2.96 1.92 3.32
N ASN A 42 -2.59 0.65 3.24
CA ASN A 42 -3.47 -0.44 2.84
C ASN A 42 -4.63 -0.61 3.83
N CYS A 43 -4.36 -0.51 5.14
CA CYS A 43 -5.38 -0.53 6.18
C CYS A 43 -6.35 0.67 6.07
N ALA A 44 -5.82 1.88 5.87
CA ALA A 44 -6.62 3.09 5.70
C ALA A 44 -7.52 3.00 4.45
N LEU A 45 -6.99 2.45 3.35
CA LEU A 45 -7.77 2.18 2.14
C LEU A 45 -8.89 1.18 2.41
N GLY A 46 -8.62 0.12 3.19
CA GLY A 46 -9.62 -0.85 3.61
C GLY A 46 -10.79 -0.22 4.36
N VAL A 47 -10.53 0.75 5.26
CA VAL A 47 -11.58 1.50 5.96
C VAL A 47 -12.42 2.32 4.98
N ALA A 48 -11.78 3.02 4.04
CA ALA A 48 -12.46 3.80 3.01
C ALA A 48 -13.37 2.94 2.12
N ILE A 49 -12.88 1.75 1.72
CA ILE A 49 -13.65 0.77 0.93
C ILE A 49 -14.90 0.31 1.68
N GLN A 50 -14.77 -0.01 2.98
CA GLN A 50 -15.93 -0.44 3.76
C GLN A 50 -16.98 0.67 3.92
N ALA A 51 -16.54 1.92 4.11
CA ALA A 51 -17.45 3.07 4.17
C ALA A 51 -18.17 3.28 2.82
N LEU A 52 -17.44 3.17 1.69
CA LEU A 52 -18.02 3.31 0.35
C LEU A 52 -19.00 2.18 0.04
N ALA A 53 -18.65 0.93 0.33
CA ALA A 53 -19.50 -0.23 0.08
C ALA A 53 -20.75 -0.22 0.96
N ALA A 54 -20.71 0.36 2.15
CA ALA A 54 -21.89 0.52 3.01
C ALA A 54 -22.89 1.53 2.43
N ASP A 55 -22.42 2.58 1.76
CA ASP A 55 -23.25 3.62 1.17
C ASP A 55 -23.79 3.23 -0.22
N GLU A 56 -22.96 2.64 -1.06
CA GLU A 56 -23.23 2.45 -2.50
C GLU A 56 -23.26 0.98 -2.95
N GLY A 57 -22.89 0.04 -2.07
CA GLY A 57 -22.74 -1.37 -2.41
C GLY A 57 -21.44 -1.68 -3.18
N ASP A 58 -21.38 -2.84 -3.80
CA ASP A 58 -20.20 -3.28 -4.61
C ASP A 58 -20.22 -2.60 -5.99
N THR A 59 -19.68 -1.40 -6.06
CA THR A 59 -19.54 -0.61 -7.29
C THR A 59 -18.23 -0.94 -8.02
N PRO A 60 -18.06 -0.56 -9.31
CA PRO A 60 -16.78 -0.65 -10.01
C PRO A 60 -15.63 0.00 -9.24
N LEU A 61 -15.86 1.17 -8.62
CA LEU A 61 -14.87 1.86 -7.81
C LEU A 61 -14.42 1.02 -6.61
N VAL A 62 -15.34 0.32 -5.93
CA VAL A 62 -14.98 -0.62 -4.84
C VAL A 62 -14.07 -1.73 -5.35
N ALA A 63 -14.34 -2.27 -6.54
CA ALA A 63 -13.51 -3.31 -7.14
C ALA A 63 -12.10 -2.79 -7.50
N GLU A 64 -12.00 -1.57 -8.05
CA GLU A 64 -10.73 -0.91 -8.35
C GLU A 64 -9.91 -0.65 -7.08
N LEU A 65 -10.54 -0.14 -6.03
CA LEU A 65 -9.87 0.08 -4.75
C LEU A 65 -9.37 -1.22 -4.11
N ARG A 66 -10.12 -2.31 -4.22
CA ARG A 66 -9.67 -3.65 -3.77
C ARG A 66 -8.48 -4.16 -4.58
N ARG A 67 -8.42 -3.85 -5.88
CA ARG A 67 -7.24 -4.14 -6.69
C ARG A 67 -6.03 -3.34 -6.18
N ILE A 68 -6.19 -2.05 -5.90
CA ILE A 68 -5.13 -1.23 -5.32
C ILE A 68 -4.63 -1.81 -3.98
N GLN A 69 -5.51 -2.36 -3.14
CA GLN A 69 -5.08 -3.05 -1.92
C GLN A 69 -4.18 -4.25 -2.19
N ASN A 70 -4.47 -5.04 -3.23
CA ASN A 70 -3.59 -6.14 -3.62
C ASN A 70 -2.24 -5.61 -4.13
N ASP A 71 -2.24 -4.57 -4.99
CA ASP A 71 -1.01 -3.95 -5.49
C ASP A 71 -0.18 -3.34 -4.34
N MET A 72 -0.82 -2.78 -3.30
CA MET A 72 -0.13 -2.31 -2.08
C MET A 72 0.48 -3.46 -1.27
N PHE A 73 -0.15 -4.63 -1.25
CA PHE A 73 0.41 -5.82 -0.62
C PHE A 73 1.65 -6.31 -1.38
N ASP A 74 1.59 -6.31 -2.71
CA ASP A 74 2.72 -6.63 -3.59
C ASP A 74 3.89 -5.65 -3.37
N LEU A 75 3.60 -4.35 -3.26
CA LEU A 75 4.59 -3.31 -2.96
C LEU A 75 5.28 -3.55 -1.60
N GLY A 76 4.52 -3.92 -0.57
CA GLY A 76 5.08 -4.27 0.73
C GLY A 76 6.04 -5.46 0.65
N ALA A 77 5.68 -6.49 -0.11
CA ALA A 77 6.53 -7.66 -0.36
C ALA A 77 7.79 -7.30 -1.17
N ASP A 78 7.67 -6.44 -2.19
CA ASP A 78 8.80 -5.93 -2.98
C ASP A 78 9.81 -5.18 -2.10
N ILE A 79 9.34 -4.26 -1.25
CA ILE A 79 10.19 -3.53 -0.30
C ILE A 79 10.86 -4.50 0.69
N ALA A 80 10.18 -5.57 1.12
CA ALA A 80 10.71 -6.57 2.03
C ALA A 80 11.73 -7.53 1.38
N THR A 81 11.91 -7.46 0.07
CA THR A 81 12.83 -8.29 -0.70
C THR A 81 14.11 -7.51 -1.01
N PRO A 82 15.24 -7.75 -0.28
CA PRO A 82 16.51 -7.10 -0.58
C PRO A 82 17.05 -7.56 -1.93
N GLY A 83 17.94 -6.77 -2.53
CA GLY A 83 18.62 -7.10 -3.78
C GLY A 83 18.81 -5.88 -4.68
N GLU A 84 19.62 -6.04 -5.71
CA GLU A 84 19.89 -5.02 -6.72
C GLU A 84 19.01 -5.18 -7.97
N SER A 85 18.45 -6.38 -8.20
CA SER A 85 17.51 -6.64 -9.28
C SER A 85 16.08 -6.37 -8.84
N PHE A 86 15.36 -5.65 -9.68
CA PHE A 86 13.92 -5.39 -9.54
C PHE A 86 13.09 -6.19 -10.55
N ASP A 87 13.71 -7.15 -11.24
CA ASP A 87 13.01 -8.03 -12.15
C ASP A 87 12.24 -9.10 -11.36
N PRO A 88 10.95 -9.33 -11.67
CA PRO A 88 10.18 -10.35 -11.00
C PRO A 88 10.71 -11.75 -11.33
N SER A 89 10.71 -12.63 -10.34
CA SER A 89 11.09 -14.04 -10.51
C SER A 89 10.01 -14.95 -9.89
N PRO A 90 10.04 -16.27 -10.16
CA PRO A 90 9.09 -17.19 -9.54
C PRO A 90 9.18 -17.24 -8.00
N MET A 91 10.28 -16.75 -7.42
CA MET A 91 10.54 -16.74 -5.97
C MET A 91 10.46 -15.36 -5.35
N GLU A 92 10.42 -14.29 -6.14
CA GLU A 92 10.45 -12.91 -5.68
C GLU A 92 9.33 -12.11 -6.34
N LEU A 93 8.43 -11.62 -5.51
CA LEU A 93 7.38 -10.71 -5.94
C LEU A 93 8.00 -9.31 -6.13
N ARG A 94 7.73 -8.71 -7.28
CA ARG A 94 8.14 -7.34 -7.61
C ARG A 94 6.96 -6.59 -8.22
N VAL A 95 6.89 -5.30 -7.96
CA VAL A 95 5.95 -4.41 -8.65
C VAL A 95 6.36 -4.28 -10.11
N VAL A 96 5.40 -4.46 -11.03
CA VAL A 96 5.62 -4.42 -12.48
C VAL A 96 4.97 -3.18 -13.11
N SER A 97 5.51 -2.73 -14.26
CA SER A 97 5.03 -1.52 -14.94
C SER A 97 3.54 -1.54 -15.25
N SER A 98 2.98 -2.72 -15.56
CA SER A 98 1.55 -2.86 -15.88
C SER A 98 0.61 -2.52 -14.70
N GLN A 99 1.08 -2.61 -13.45
CA GLN A 99 0.31 -2.16 -12.28
C GLN A 99 0.24 -0.63 -12.24
N VAL A 100 1.35 0.05 -12.57
CA VAL A 100 1.40 1.51 -12.65
C VAL A 100 0.56 2.03 -13.82
N GLU A 101 0.74 1.45 -15.01
CA GLU A 101 -0.02 1.80 -16.22
C GLU A 101 -1.53 1.65 -16.00
N TRP A 102 -1.94 0.57 -15.33
CA TRP A 102 -3.33 0.39 -14.99
C TRP A 102 -3.85 1.46 -14.03
N LEU A 103 -3.07 1.81 -13.01
CA LEU A 103 -3.45 2.83 -12.02
C LEU A 103 -3.59 4.20 -12.69
N GLU A 104 -2.67 4.57 -13.58
CA GLU A 104 -2.74 5.82 -14.35
C GLU A 104 -3.99 5.85 -15.22
N ALA A 105 -4.29 4.77 -15.95
CA ALA A 105 -5.50 4.68 -16.77
C ALA A 105 -6.79 4.78 -15.92
N ALA A 106 -6.83 4.19 -14.73
CA ALA A 106 -7.97 4.29 -13.82
C ALA A 106 -8.14 5.73 -13.28
N ILE A 107 -7.05 6.43 -13.00
CA ILE A 107 -7.07 7.85 -12.59
C ILE A 107 -7.62 8.72 -13.74
N ASP A 108 -7.15 8.52 -14.96
CA ASP A 108 -7.59 9.28 -16.12
C ASP A 108 -9.08 9.08 -16.37
N ALA A 109 -9.56 7.84 -16.35
CA ALA A 109 -10.97 7.51 -16.53
C ALA A 109 -11.87 8.15 -15.43
N ALA A 110 -11.41 8.16 -14.19
CA ALA A 110 -12.13 8.83 -13.10
C ALA A 110 -12.15 10.35 -13.27
N ASN A 111 -11.06 10.96 -13.74
CA ASN A 111 -10.94 12.40 -13.97
C ASN A 111 -11.79 12.91 -15.13
N GLU A 112 -12.02 12.12 -16.18
CA GLU A 112 -12.83 12.54 -17.35
C GLU A 112 -14.24 13.00 -16.95
N GLN A 113 -14.78 12.49 -15.84
CA GLN A 113 -16.13 12.80 -15.38
C GLN A 113 -16.17 13.96 -14.39
N LEU A 114 -15.01 14.52 -14.01
CA LEU A 114 -14.91 15.53 -12.97
C LEU A 114 -14.54 16.90 -13.57
N PRO A 115 -15.17 17.98 -13.08
CA PRO A 115 -14.71 19.32 -13.44
C PRO A 115 -13.32 19.58 -12.84
N PRO A 116 -12.45 20.36 -13.53
CA PRO A 116 -11.13 20.68 -13.01
C PRO A 116 -11.24 21.45 -11.69
N LEU A 117 -10.39 21.08 -10.73
CA LEU A 117 -10.27 21.82 -9.48
C LEU A 117 -9.58 23.15 -9.73
N THR A 118 -10.20 24.23 -9.22
CA THR A 118 -9.67 25.60 -9.30
C THR A 118 -9.00 26.07 -8.00
N SER A 119 -9.08 25.29 -6.93
CA SER A 119 -8.46 25.56 -5.63
C SER A 119 -8.23 24.28 -4.84
N PHE A 120 -7.47 24.39 -3.74
CA PHE A 120 -7.40 23.32 -2.75
C PHE A 120 -8.74 23.14 -2.06
N ILE A 121 -9.10 21.86 -1.80
CA ILE A 121 -10.32 21.49 -1.08
C ILE A 121 -9.99 21.05 0.34
N LEU A 122 -10.92 21.28 1.27
CA LEU A 122 -10.81 20.73 2.62
C LEU A 122 -11.07 19.22 2.58
N PRO A 123 -10.28 18.40 3.31
CA PRO A 123 -10.57 16.98 3.47
C PRO A 123 -11.90 16.78 4.19
N GLY A 124 -12.85 16.14 3.52
CA GLY A 124 -14.21 15.94 4.06
C GLY A 124 -15.15 15.41 3.01
N GLY A 125 -16.44 15.64 3.16
CA GLY A 125 -17.51 15.13 2.31
C GLY A 125 -18.23 13.96 2.97
N SER A 126 -18.55 12.90 2.21
CA SER A 126 -19.07 11.65 2.77
C SER A 126 -18.04 10.97 3.68
N LEU A 127 -18.49 10.00 4.48
CA LEU A 127 -17.58 9.21 5.31
C LEU A 127 -16.49 8.52 4.47
N ALA A 128 -16.88 7.95 3.33
CA ALA A 128 -15.95 7.34 2.39
C ALA A 128 -14.92 8.36 1.86
N ALA A 129 -15.35 9.56 1.43
CA ALA A 129 -14.48 10.62 0.96
C ALA A 129 -13.48 11.06 2.04
N ALA A 130 -13.93 11.24 3.29
CA ALA A 130 -13.06 11.60 4.40
C ALA A 130 -11.99 10.53 4.67
N HIS A 131 -12.34 9.25 4.62
CA HIS A 131 -11.38 8.14 4.74
C HIS A 131 -10.42 8.04 3.55
N MET A 132 -10.89 8.33 2.32
CA MET A 132 -10.03 8.42 1.14
C MET A 132 -9.00 9.55 1.26
N HIS A 133 -9.38 10.70 1.80
CA HIS A 133 -8.42 11.77 2.11
C HIS A 133 -7.38 11.33 3.12
N MET A 134 -7.74 10.56 4.13
CA MET A 134 -6.79 9.98 5.08
C MET A 134 -5.83 9.01 4.40
N ALA A 135 -6.34 8.04 3.64
CA ALA A 135 -5.51 7.09 2.88
C ALA A 135 -4.53 7.82 1.95
N ARG A 136 -4.99 8.87 1.24
CA ARG A 136 -4.15 9.72 0.38
C ARG A 136 -2.98 10.36 1.14
N VAL A 137 -3.19 10.86 2.34
CA VAL A 137 -2.12 11.51 3.13
C VAL A 137 -1.12 10.48 3.63
N ILE A 138 -1.60 9.32 4.08
CA ILE A 138 -0.74 8.22 4.55
C ILE A 138 0.11 7.68 3.39
N SER A 139 -0.47 7.49 2.18
CA SER A 139 0.26 7.02 1.00
C SER A 139 1.41 7.96 0.59
N ARG A 140 1.23 9.27 0.76
CA ARG A 140 2.30 10.25 0.50
C ARG A 140 3.47 10.11 1.48
N ARG A 141 3.20 9.75 2.75
CA ARG A 141 4.23 9.46 3.75
C ARG A 141 4.95 8.15 3.41
N ALA A 142 4.21 7.11 3.02
CA ALA A 142 4.76 5.84 2.55
C ALA A 142 5.72 6.03 1.37
N CYS A 143 5.37 6.86 0.40
CA CYS A 143 6.22 7.20 -0.74
C CYS A 143 7.55 7.85 -0.30
N ALA A 144 7.52 8.80 0.64
CA ALA A 144 8.72 9.44 1.17
C ALA A 144 9.62 8.45 1.92
N CYS A 145 9.05 7.58 2.75
CA CYS A 145 9.80 6.55 3.46
C CYS A 145 10.44 5.51 2.50
N SER A 146 9.74 5.11 1.45
CA SER A 146 10.24 4.17 0.46
C SER A 146 11.42 4.75 -0.34
N ALA A 147 11.43 6.05 -0.62
CA ALA A 147 12.56 6.72 -1.26
C ALA A 147 13.83 6.72 -0.37
N MET A 148 13.67 6.92 0.95
CA MET A 148 14.78 6.87 1.92
C MET A 148 15.33 5.44 2.10
N ALA A 149 14.49 4.42 1.98
CA ALA A 149 14.92 3.02 2.12
C ALA A 149 15.75 2.50 0.93
N ARG A 150 15.78 3.24 -0.20
CA ARG A 150 16.56 2.92 -1.42
C ARG A 150 17.90 3.66 -1.50
N SER A 151 18.12 4.66 -0.65
CA SER A 151 19.39 5.40 -0.54
C SER A 151 20.36 4.75 0.45
#